data_06e4e8d777bba41472e114a44967e4e1
#
_entry.id   06e4e8d777bba41472e114a44967e4e1
#
_cell.length_a   1.000
_cell.length_b   1.000
_cell.length_c   1.000
_cell.angle_alpha   90.00
_cell.angle_beta   90.00
_cell.angle_gamma   90.00
#
_symmetry.space_group_name_H-M   'P 1'
#
loop_
_entity.id
_entity.type
_entity.pdbx_description
1 polymer ?
#
loop_
_entity_poly.entity_id
_entity_poly.type
_entity_poly.pdbx_seq_one_letter_code
_entity_poly.pdbx_strand_id
1 'polypeptide(L)'
;FKDCDDVVTFFDDENQTLAGRQYRTFGTNLLAFAHGDGAKIRNMPAIIANEARELWGQTKHTTVLTGHHHYRISQDLFGMQHVQVPSLALDDRWSYSKGFQNEKGLTIVLLDEEKGYIAELMSHSE
;
A
#
# COMPACT_ATOMS: atom_id res chain seq x y z
N PHE A 1 -4.72 17.43 -10.58
CA PHE A 1 -5.68 16.99 -9.57
C PHE A 1 -6.13 18.10 -8.61
N LYS A 2 -5.56 19.31 -8.72
CA LYS A 2 -5.90 20.43 -7.83
C LYS A 2 -7.38 20.83 -7.88
N ASP A 3 -8.02 20.64 -9.03
CA ASP A 3 -9.40 21.07 -9.25
C ASP A 3 -10.41 19.93 -9.06
N CYS A 4 -9.96 18.79 -8.50
CA CYS A 4 -10.81 17.64 -8.26
C CYS A 4 -11.00 17.46 -6.76
N ASP A 5 -12.19 17.77 -6.26
CA ASP A 5 -12.50 17.71 -4.83
C ASP A 5 -12.47 16.28 -4.27
N ASP A 6 -12.58 15.30 -5.16
CA ASP A 6 -12.59 13.89 -4.77
C ASP A 6 -11.19 13.25 -4.71
N VAL A 7 -10.17 14.03 -5.02
CA VAL A 7 -8.79 13.54 -4.98
C VAL A 7 -8.10 14.01 -3.70
N VAL A 8 -7.59 13.05 -2.93
CA VAL A 8 -6.84 13.32 -1.70
C VAL A 8 -5.39 12.88 -1.92
N THR A 9 -4.48 13.80 -1.65
CA THR A 9 -3.05 13.52 -1.75
C THR A 9 -2.49 13.34 -0.34
N PHE A 10 -1.88 12.18 -0.09
CA PHE A 10 -1.37 11.81 1.23
C PHE A 10 0.10 12.21 1.38
N PHE A 11 0.36 13.49 1.59
CA PHE A 11 1.68 14.00 1.96
C PHE A 11 1.65 14.68 3.33
N ASP A 12 0.80 14.17 4.20
CA ASP A 12 0.56 14.75 5.50
C ASP A 12 1.38 14.02 6.56
N ASP A 13 2.41 14.68 7.05
CA ASP A 13 3.31 14.12 8.07
C ASP A 13 2.61 13.90 9.42
N GLU A 14 1.49 14.57 9.67
CA GLU A 14 0.76 14.44 10.93
C GLU A 14 0.20 13.04 11.17
N ASN A 15 -0.05 12.30 10.11
CA ASN A 15 -0.59 10.94 10.18
C ASN A 15 0.47 9.86 9.98
N GLN A 16 1.73 10.25 9.93
CA GLN A 16 2.84 9.32 9.80
C GLN A 16 3.30 8.87 11.19
N THR A 17 3.44 7.55 11.37
CA THR A 17 3.99 7.01 12.61
C THR A 17 5.51 7.20 12.66
N LEU A 18 6.09 7.00 13.83
CA LEU A 18 7.55 7.05 14.00
C LEU A 18 8.27 6.00 13.14
N ALA A 19 7.59 4.94 12.76
CA ALA A 19 8.14 3.88 11.92
C ALA A 19 7.89 4.12 10.42
N GLY A 20 7.37 5.30 10.04
CA GLY A 20 7.14 5.65 8.64
C GLY A 20 5.88 5.07 8.02
N ARG A 21 5.00 4.47 8.81
CA ARG A 21 3.73 3.97 8.32
C ARG A 21 2.66 5.06 8.41
N GLN A 22 1.80 5.12 7.41
CA GLN A 22 0.65 6.04 7.39
C GLN A 22 -0.65 5.24 7.31
N TYR A 23 -1.69 5.78 7.93
CA TYR A 23 -3.00 5.14 7.98
C TYR A 23 -4.08 6.10 7.50
N ARG A 24 -5.03 5.57 6.73
CA ARG A 24 -6.20 6.31 6.26
C ARG A 24 -7.41 5.39 6.29
N THR A 25 -8.57 5.97 6.37
CA THR A 25 -9.82 5.22 6.31
C THR A 25 -10.63 5.65 5.09
N PHE A 26 -11.37 4.69 4.53
CA PHE A 26 -12.34 4.94 3.46
C PHE A 26 -13.52 4.01 3.70
N GLY A 27 -14.67 4.57 4.14
CA GLY A 27 -15.79 3.77 4.54
C GLY A 27 -15.43 2.78 5.65
N THR A 28 -15.61 1.49 5.41
CA THR A 28 -15.22 0.42 6.34
C THR A 28 -13.80 -0.10 6.10
N ASN A 29 -13.03 0.58 5.25
CA ASN A 29 -11.67 0.19 4.91
C ASN A 29 -10.64 0.95 5.75
N LEU A 30 -9.63 0.24 6.22
CA LEU A 30 -8.39 0.80 6.75
C LEU A 30 -7.30 0.62 5.70
N LEU A 31 -6.68 1.71 5.31
CA LEU A 31 -5.56 1.70 4.38
C LEU A 31 -4.27 1.98 5.15
N ALA A 32 -3.30 1.13 4.99
CA ALA A 32 -1.98 1.30 5.58
C ALA A 32 -0.95 1.44 4.46
N PHE A 33 -0.09 2.43 4.57
CA PHE A 33 0.96 2.69 3.59
C PHE A 33 2.31 2.55 4.28
N ALA A 34 3.20 1.78 3.70
CA ALA A 34 4.54 1.58 4.21
C ALA A 34 5.52 1.46 3.05
N HIS A 35 6.78 1.86 3.28
CA HIS A 35 7.80 1.71 2.24
C HIS A 35 8.07 0.24 1.91
N GLY A 36 8.11 -0.62 2.92
CA GLY A 36 8.29 -2.06 2.73
C GLY A 36 9.67 -2.59 3.12
N ASP A 37 10.55 -1.72 3.60
CA ASP A 37 11.91 -2.09 4.02
C ASP A 37 12.05 -2.27 5.54
N GLY A 38 11.00 -1.99 6.27
CA GLY A 38 11.00 -2.09 7.74
C GLY A 38 10.53 -3.45 8.23
N ALA A 39 9.36 -3.49 8.83
CA ALA A 39 8.80 -4.72 9.40
C ALA A 39 8.50 -5.76 8.33
N LYS A 40 8.67 -7.03 8.68
CA LYS A 40 8.27 -8.12 7.78
C LYS A 40 6.78 -8.13 7.55
N ILE A 41 6.37 -8.37 6.32
CA ILE A 41 4.96 -8.28 5.93
C ILE A 41 4.07 -9.22 6.74
N ARG A 42 4.54 -10.40 7.09
CA ARG A 42 3.78 -11.36 7.89
C ARG A 42 3.44 -10.86 9.29
N ASN A 43 4.18 -9.88 9.79
CA ASN A 43 3.95 -9.26 11.10
C ASN A 43 3.04 -8.04 11.03
N MET A 44 2.71 -7.57 9.83
CA MET A 44 1.92 -6.36 9.64
C MET A 44 0.53 -6.42 10.27
N PRO A 45 -0.21 -7.55 10.24
CA PRO A 45 -1.52 -7.56 10.90
C PRO A 45 -1.43 -7.22 12.38
N ALA A 46 -0.48 -7.81 13.09
CA ALA A 46 -0.29 -7.55 14.52
C ALA A 46 0.21 -6.11 14.78
N ILE A 47 1.11 -5.63 13.93
CA ILE A 47 1.64 -4.27 14.03
C ILE A 47 0.54 -3.24 13.85
N ILE A 48 -0.28 -3.38 12.81
CA ILE A 48 -1.37 -2.45 12.51
C ILE A 48 -2.42 -2.49 13.61
N ALA A 49 -2.80 -3.67 14.07
CA ALA A 49 -3.78 -3.81 15.13
C ALA A 49 -3.32 -3.16 16.44
N ASN A 50 -2.02 -3.12 16.68
CA ASN A 50 -1.46 -2.49 17.86
C ASN A 50 -1.22 -0.98 17.67
N GLU A 51 -0.67 -0.60 16.53
CA GLU A 51 -0.29 0.78 16.22
C GLU A 51 -1.48 1.67 15.88
N ALA A 52 -2.43 1.15 15.12
CA ALA A 52 -3.66 1.83 14.71
C ALA A 52 -4.90 1.17 15.34
N ARG A 53 -4.84 0.93 16.62
CA ARG A 53 -5.83 0.15 17.38
C ARG A 53 -7.26 0.62 17.19
N GLU A 54 -7.51 1.93 17.27
CA GLU A 54 -8.85 2.47 17.12
C GLU A 54 -9.37 2.29 15.69
N LEU A 55 -8.55 2.60 14.71
CA LEU A 55 -8.91 2.45 13.29
C LEU A 55 -9.14 0.99 12.94
N TRP A 56 -8.30 0.10 13.46
CA TRP A 56 -8.45 -1.34 13.27
C TRP A 56 -9.80 -1.84 13.80
N GLY A 57 -10.18 -1.37 15.00
CA GLY A 57 -11.44 -1.78 15.63
C GLY A 57 -12.68 -1.20 14.96
N GLN A 58 -12.56 -0.07 14.26
CA GLN A 58 -13.68 0.61 13.62
C GLN A 58 -13.91 0.18 12.18
N THR A 59 -12.97 -0.55 11.59
CA THR A 59 -13.00 -0.94 10.17
C THR A 59 -13.15 -2.44 10.03
N LYS A 60 -13.66 -2.87 8.88
CA LYS A 60 -13.88 -4.28 8.57
C LYS A 60 -12.83 -4.85 7.64
N HIS A 61 -12.24 -4.01 6.81
CA HIS A 61 -11.31 -4.44 5.76
C HIS A 61 -10.02 -3.66 5.88
N THR A 62 -8.88 -4.33 5.77
CA THR A 62 -7.58 -3.69 5.82
C THR A 62 -6.79 -4.02 4.56
N THR A 63 -6.27 -2.99 3.91
CA THR A 63 -5.38 -3.11 2.76
C THR A 63 -4.06 -2.42 3.09
N VAL A 64 -2.96 -3.14 2.95
CA VAL A 64 -1.61 -2.61 3.15
C VAL A 64 -0.94 -2.45 1.80
N LEU A 65 -0.47 -1.23 1.52
CA LEU A 65 0.24 -0.91 0.30
C LEU A 65 1.72 -0.68 0.62
N THR A 66 2.58 -1.41 -0.07
CA THR A 66 4.03 -1.29 0.10
C THR A 66 4.73 -1.09 -1.22
N GLY A 67 5.96 -0.60 -1.17
CA GLY A 67 6.83 -0.44 -2.33
C GLY A 67 8.16 -1.15 -2.11
N HIS A 68 9.26 -0.45 -2.34
CA HIS A 68 10.65 -0.84 -2.09
C HIS A 68 11.19 -1.97 -2.98
N HIS A 69 10.52 -3.11 -3.03
CA HIS A 69 11.04 -4.30 -3.71
C HIS A 69 10.91 -4.29 -5.22
N HIS A 70 10.33 -3.27 -5.83
CA HIS A 70 10.24 -3.04 -7.27
C HIS A 70 9.56 -4.15 -8.07
N TYR A 71 8.82 -5.04 -7.43
CA TYR A 71 7.99 -6.04 -8.10
C TYR A 71 6.62 -6.12 -7.46
N ARG A 72 5.66 -6.61 -8.21
CA ARG A 72 4.27 -6.63 -7.79
C ARG A 72 3.95 -7.88 -6.96
N ILE A 73 3.23 -7.66 -5.86
CA ILE A 73 2.62 -8.75 -5.08
C ILE A 73 1.18 -8.33 -4.78
N SER A 74 0.28 -9.29 -4.83
CA SER A 74 -1.08 -9.14 -4.32
C SER A 74 -1.45 -10.42 -3.62
N GLN A 75 -1.71 -10.37 -2.32
CA GLN A 75 -1.95 -11.56 -1.51
C GLN A 75 -2.84 -11.25 -0.32
N ASP A 76 -3.56 -12.27 0.13
CA ASP A 76 -4.28 -12.22 1.41
C ASP A 76 -3.33 -12.60 2.55
N LEU A 77 -3.46 -11.93 3.67
CA LEU A 77 -2.59 -12.14 4.82
C LEU A 77 -3.37 -11.90 6.11
N PHE A 78 -3.81 -12.99 6.73
CA PHE A 78 -4.50 -12.96 8.04
C PHE A 78 -5.61 -11.90 8.16
N GLY A 79 -6.52 -11.89 7.19
CA GLY A 79 -7.65 -10.98 7.20
C GLY A 79 -7.38 -9.61 6.60
N MET A 80 -6.22 -9.39 6.02
CA MET A 80 -5.94 -8.18 5.27
C MET A 80 -5.40 -8.50 3.89
N GLN A 81 -5.49 -7.52 2.99
CA GLN A 81 -4.95 -7.59 1.64
C GLN A 81 -3.62 -6.85 1.61
N HIS A 82 -2.57 -7.51 1.13
CA HIS A 82 -1.28 -6.88 0.90
C HIS A 82 -1.08 -6.65 -0.59
N VAL A 83 -0.83 -5.39 -0.96
CA VAL A 83 -0.52 -5.00 -2.34
C VAL A 83 0.85 -4.34 -2.34
N GLN A 84 1.81 -4.96 -2.99
CA GLN A 84 3.12 -4.39 -3.23
C GLN A 84 3.16 -3.86 -4.66
N VAL A 85 3.50 -2.58 -4.79
CA VAL A 85 3.44 -1.90 -6.09
C VAL A 85 4.83 -1.86 -6.74
N PRO A 86 4.91 -1.99 -8.08
CA PRO A 86 6.17 -1.83 -8.78
C PRO A 86 6.62 -0.37 -8.80
N SER A 87 7.88 -0.15 -9.06
CA SER A 87 8.44 1.19 -9.18
C SER A 87 8.20 1.76 -10.56
N LEU A 88 7.98 3.07 -10.63
CA LEU A 88 8.00 3.81 -11.90
C LEU A 88 9.42 4.20 -12.30
N ALA A 89 10.36 4.14 -11.37
CA ALA A 89 11.74 4.53 -11.62
C ALA A 89 12.44 3.54 -12.55
N LEU A 90 13.45 4.01 -13.25
CA LEU A 90 14.34 3.15 -13.99
C LEU A 90 15.05 2.20 -13.04
N ASP A 91 15.28 0.97 -13.48
CA ASP A 91 16.08 0.03 -12.71
C ASP A 91 17.46 0.64 -12.47
N ASP A 92 17.88 0.63 -11.24
CA ASP A 92 19.19 1.10 -10.91
C ASP A 92 20.26 0.05 -11.30
N ARG A 93 21.52 0.47 -11.24
CA ARG A 93 22.63 -0.39 -11.59
C ARG A 93 22.69 -1.65 -10.72
N TRP A 94 22.28 -1.53 -9.46
CA TRP A 94 22.27 -2.66 -8.54
C TRP A 94 21.20 -3.69 -8.93
N SER A 95 19.99 -3.23 -9.18
CA SER A 95 18.88 -4.10 -9.61
C SER A 95 19.24 -4.82 -10.90
N TYR A 96 19.81 -4.11 -11.84
CA TYR A 96 20.21 -4.67 -13.13
C TYR A 96 21.29 -5.74 -12.98
N SER A 97 22.30 -5.49 -12.12
CA SER A 97 23.39 -6.44 -11.87
C SER A 97 22.92 -7.73 -11.19
N LYS A 98 21.78 -7.66 -10.47
CA LYS A 98 21.14 -8.83 -9.83
C LYS A 98 20.15 -9.55 -10.72
N GLY A 99 19.97 -9.10 -11.96
CA GLY A 99 19.01 -9.69 -12.89
C GLY A 99 17.56 -9.30 -12.65
N PHE A 100 17.30 -8.30 -11.82
CA PHE A 100 15.96 -7.82 -11.54
C PHE A 100 15.51 -6.84 -12.62
N GLN A 101 14.86 -7.35 -13.66
CA GLN A 101 14.19 -6.54 -14.66
C GLN A 101 12.71 -6.58 -14.32
N ASN A 102 12.26 -5.59 -13.58
CA ASN A 102 10.90 -5.57 -13.08
C ASN A 102 9.99 -4.74 -13.99
N GLU A 103 8.72 -5.12 -14.02
CA GLU A 103 7.72 -4.32 -14.70
C GLU A 103 7.59 -2.96 -14.03
N LYS A 104 7.47 -1.93 -14.84
CA LYS A 104 7.23 -0.57 -14.40
C LYS A 104 5.80 -0.22 -14.68
N GLY A 105 5.16 0.48 -13.77
CA GLY A 105 3.79 0.87 -14.01
C GLY A 105 3.12 1.48 -12.80
N LEU A 106 1.91 1.95 -13.04
CA LEU A 106 1.01 2.42 -12.00
C LEU A 106 0.09 1.28 -11.60
N THR A 107 -0.16 1.18 -10.31
CA THR A 107 -1.16 0.27 -9.78
C THR A 107 -2.35 1.07 -9.29
N ILE A 108 -3.54 0.67 -9.74
CA ILE A 108 -4.80 1.26 -9.32
C ILE A 108 -5.54 0.21 -8.50
N VAL A 109 -5.83 0.54 -7.26
CA VAL A 109 -6.58 -0.34 -6.36
C VAL A 109 -8.00 0.21 -6.23
N LEU A 110 -8.99 -0.63 -6.50
CA LEU A 110 -10.39 -0.27 -6.37
C LEU A 110 -10.94 -0.81 -5.06
N LEU A 111 -11.52 0.08 -4.28
CA LEU A 111 -12.11 -0.23 -2.98
C LEU A 111 -13.58 0.14 -2.99
N ASP A 112 -14.39 -0.71 -2.39
CA ASP A 112 -15.79 -0.40 -2.09
C ASP A 112 -15.89 -0.02 -0.61
N GLU A 113 -16.71 0.97 -0.29
CA GLU A 113 -16.86 1.46 1.07
C GLU A 113 -17.26 0.38 2.07
N GLU A 114 -18.02 -0.62 1.64
CA GLU A 114 -18.53 -1.68 2.51
C GLU A 114 -17.89 -3.03 2.23
N LYS A 115 -17.56 -3.33 0.96
CA LYS A 115 -17.08 -4.64 0.52
C LYS A 115 -15.57 -4.79 0.60
N GLY A 116 -14.84 -3.68 0.72
CA GLY A 116 -13.39 -3.70 0.81
C GLY A 116 -12.70 -3.71 -0.55
N TYR A 117 -11.62 -4.45 -0.64
CA TYR A 117 -10.83 -4.58 -1.87
C TYR A 117 -11.62 -5.31 -2.95
N ILE A 118 -11.74 -4.68 -4.12
CA ILE A 118 -12.51 -5.26 -5.23
C ILE A 118 -11.60 -5.71 -6.36
N ALA A 119 -10.71 -4.85 -6.80
CA ALA A 119 -9.92 -5.10 -7.99
C ALA A 119 -8.62 -4.31 -7.99
N GLU A 120 -7.72 -4.74 -8.84
CA GLU A 120 -6.43 -4.11 -9.05
C GLU A 120 -6.21 -4.00 -10.55
N LEU A 121 -5.84 -2.82 -11.01
CA LEU A 121 -5.56 -2.53 -12.40
C LEU A 121 -4.11 -2.10 -12.53
N MET A 122 -3.48 -2.54 -13.62
CA MET A 122 -2.10 -2.20 -13.91
C MET A 122 -2.01 -1.40 -15.20
N SER A 123 -1.23 -0.32 -15.16
CA SER A 123 -0.83 0.41 -16.35
C SER A 123 0.68 0.21 -16.52
N HIS A 124 1.09 -0.36 -17.62
CA HIS A 124 2.50 -0.62 -17.87
C HIS A 124 3.16 0.57 -18.56
N SER A 125 4.38 0.89 -18.13
CA SER A 125 5.23 1.88 -18.77
C SER A 125 5.96 1.22 -19.94
N GLU A 126 5.93 1.87 -21.10
CA GLU A 126 6.72 1.44 -22.26
C GLU A 126 8.18 1.83 -22.16
#